data_bad602c871d9625aab99b9aa58cbf4c7
#
_entry.id   bad602c871d9625aab99b9aa58cbf4c7
#
_cell.length_a   1.000
_cell.length_b   1.000
_cell.length_c   1.000
_cell.angle_alpha   90.00
_cell.angle_beta   90.00
_cell.angle_gamma   90.00
#
_symmetry.space_group_name_H-M   'P 1'
#
loop_
_entity.id
_entity.type
_entity.pdbx_description
1 polymer ?
#
loop_
_entity_poly.entity_id
_entity_poly.type
_entity_poly.pdbx_seq_one_letter_code
_entity_poly.pdbx_strand_id
1 'polypeptide(L)'
;PLLVAALKNSDRAYRVNALRLSERIADETWYATVAKTLQGKADASVKADILNWLGTNHVASQINAVSAQMGATDEEVALAAIRAAGKIGGDVALESLIAQLGGVHSAAAEKALLAFNGKVNVGVQKALEGDKNVQLPALRIASARSMEESADKVFALLASLDATVSEAAYQALAGVVEPKDFNRLSELLEKGKQVSAIQKAMKSALLPLSKEAQLVAIQPCMTKAANPSLYYPVLAQVGNTQAIAEIRKGYE
;
A
#
# COMPACT_ATOMS: atom_id res chain seq x y z
N PRO A 1 -28.23 29.33 7.25
CA PRO A 1 -27.51 30.16 8.23
C PRO A 1 -27.25 29.42 9.56
N LEU A 2 -28.21 28.69 10.13
CA LEU A 2 -28.07 28.01 11.44
C LEU A 2 -26.97 26.90 11.41
N LEU A 3 -26.91 26.07 10.37
CA LEU A 3 -25.93 25.02 10.25
C LEU A 3 -24.52 25.60 10.11
N VAL A 4 -24.31 26.67 9.34
CA VAL A 4 -23.03 27.35 9.24
C VAL A 4 -22.57 27.92 10.59
N ALA A 5 -23.49 28.47 11.38
CA ALA A 5 -23.18 28.91 12.73
C ALA A 5 -22.81 27.73 13.65
N ALA A 6 -23.49 26.59 13.50
CA ALA A 6 -23.21 25.38 14.27
C ALA A 6 -21.79 24.84 14.04
N LEU A 7 -21.22 24.99 12.82
CA LEU A 7 -19.85 24.57 12.52
C LEU A 7 -18.78 25.35 13.30
N LYS A 8 -19.13 26.54 13.81
CA LYS A 8 -18.22 27.40 14.58
C LYS A 8 -18.42 27.27 16.10
N ASN A 9 -19.31 26.38 16.54
CA ASN A 9 -19.54 26.15 17.97
C ASN A 9 -18.26 25.58 18.63
N SER A 10 -17.94 26.02 19.83
CA SER A 10 -16.79 25.53 20.61
C SER A 10 -16.99 24.08 21.07
N ASP A 11 -18.23 23.64 21.29
CA ASP A 11 -18.55 22.26 21.63
C ASP A 11 -18.41 21.35 20.41
N ARG A 12 -17.42 20.45 20.46
CA ARG A 12 -17.14 19.48 19.40
C ARG A 12 -18.30 18.52 19.14
N ALA A 13 -18.94 18.03 20.20
CA ALA A 13 -20.06 17.11 20.05
C ALA A 13 -21.25 17.77 19.34
N TYR A 14 -21.47 19.03 19.61
CA TYR A 14 -22.51 19.84 18.94
C TYR A 14 -22.18 20.00 17.44
N ARG A 15 -20.91 20.34 17.09
CA ARG A 15 -20.47 20.48 15.68
C ARG A 15 -20.63 19.19 14.90
N VAL A 16 -20.11 18.08 15.45
CA VAL A 16 -20.15 16.75 14.80
C VAL A 16 -21.61 16.31 14.59
N ASN A 17 -22.50 16.53 15.58
CA ASN A 17 -23.92 16.22 15.44
C ASN A 17 -24.59 17.10 14.38
N ALA A 18 -24.25 18.39 14.30
CA ALA A 18 -24.77 19.28 13.27
C ALA A 18 -24.37 18.84 11.87
N LEU A 19 -23.09 18.45 11.66
CA LEU A 19 -22.61 17.88 10.41
C LEU A 19 -23.37 16.60 10.04
N ARG A 20 -23.55 15.67 11.00
CA ARG A 20 -24.29 14.43 10.78
C ARG A 20 -25.76 14.67 10.42
N LEU A 21 -26.43 15.60 11.10
CA LEU A 21 -27.81 15.95 10.78
C LEU A 21 -27.93 16.60 9.41
N SER A 22 -26.92 17.35 8.97
CA SER A 22 -26.88 17.98 7.64
C SER A 22 -26.80 16.99 6.48
N GLU A 23 -26.39 15.75 6.70
CA GLU A 23 -26.33 14.70 5.66
C GLU A 23 -27.69 14.48 4.97
N ARG A 24 -28.80 14.71 5.70
CA ARG A 24 -30.16 14.55 5.16
C ARG A 24 -30.54 15.59 4.10
N ILE A 25 -29.83 16.71 4.07
CA ILE A 25 -30.09 17.84 3.17
C ILE A 25 -28.85 18.25 2.39
N ALA A 26 -27.77 17.45 2.50
CA ALA A 26 -26.49 17.75 1.88
C ALA A 26 -26.61 17.64 0.35
N ASP A 27 -26.19 18.70 -0.31
CA ASP A 27 -26.04 18.81 -1.75
C ASP A 27 -24.67 19.44 -2.07
N GLU A 28 -24.35 19.59 -3.33
CA GLU A 28 -23.08 20.19 -3.76
C GLU A 28 -22.87 21.61 -3.23
N THR A 29 -23.96 22.40 -3.06
CA THR A 29 -23.89 23.75 -2.50
C THR A 29 -23.51 23.71 -1.02
N TRP A 30 -24.06 22.73 -0.29
CA TRP A 30 -23.72 22.51 1.12
C TRP A 30 -22.28 22.02 1.28
N TYR A 31 -21.84 21.03 0.47
CA TYR A 31 -20.47 20.54 0.51
C TYR A 31 -19.47 21.68 0.24
N ALA A 32 -19.70 22.51 -0.76
CA ALA A 32 -18.87 23.68 -1.04
C ALA A 32 -18.88 24.71 0.10
N THR A 33 -20.03 24.91 0.73
CA THR A 33 -20.15 25.82 1.88
C THR A 33 -19.35 25.33 3.09
N VAL A 34 -19.42 24.03 3.39
CA VAL A 34 -18.64 23.42 4.48
C VAL A 34 -17.14 23.46 4.17
N ALA A 35 -16.75 23.11 2.96
CA ALA A 35 -15.35 23.11 2.54
C ALA A 35 -14.70 24.50 2.53
N LYS A 36 -15.47 25.58 2.31
CA LYS A 36 -14.99 26.96 2.45
C LYS A 36 -14.39 27.24 3.84
N THR A 37 -14.88 26.58 4.88
CA THR A 37 -14.38 26.75 6.24
C THR A 37 -12.93 26.26 6.38
N LEU A 38 -12.49 25.32 5.55
CA LEU A 38 -11.10 24.81 5.52
C LEU A 38 -10.09 25.88 5.11
N GLN A 39 -10.50 26.83 4.27
CA GLN A 39 -9.67 27.92 3.78
C GLN A 39 -9.58 29.12 4.74
N GLY A 40 -10.47 29.16 5.73
CA GLY A 40 -10.59 30.26 6.68
C GLY A 40 -9.73 30.10 7.92
N LYS A 41 -9.91 31.05 8.87
CA LYS A 41 -9.26 31.08 10.20
C LYS A 41 -9.98 30.20 11.24
N ALA A 42 -10.63 29.13 10.81
CA ALA A 42 -11.27 28.20 11.73
C ALA A 42 -10.22 27.45 12.56
N ASP A 43 -10.58 27.11 13.80
CA ASP A 43 -9.74 26.31 14.69
C ASP A 43 -9.41 24.93 14.07
N ALA A 44 -8.26 24.36 14.42
CA ALA A 44 -7.80 23.08 13.93
C ALA A 44 -8.82 21.96 14.13
N SER A 45 -9.44 21.90 15.31
CA SER A 45 -10.48 20.91 15.62
C SER A 45 -11.73 21.04 14.72
N VAL A 46 -12.10 22.26 14.35
CA VAL A 46 -13.21 22.51 13.41
C VAL A 46 -12.87 22.00 12.03
N LYS A 47 -11.64 22.32 11.53
CA LYS A 47 -11.16 21.84 10.25
C LYS A 47 -11.08 20.32 10.21
N ALA A 48 -10.54 19.69 11.26
CA ALA A 48 -10.45 18.25 11.36
C ALA A 48 -11.81 17.55 11.36
N ASP A 49 -12.81 18.11 12.06
CA ASP A 49 -14.17 17.58 12.08
C ASP A 49 -14.80 17.64 10.67
N ILE A 50 -14.61 18.75 9.95
CA ILE A 50 -15.08 18.93 8.57
C ILE A 50 -14.40 17.94 7.63
N LEU A 51 -13.07 17.80 7.70
CA LEU A 51 -12.31 16.85 6.88
C LEU A 51 -12.77 15.41 7.11
N ASN A 52 -12.94 15.01 8.36
CA ASN A 52 -13.44 13.69 8.70
C ASN A 52 -14.87 13.46 8.15
N TRP A 53 -15.72 14.47 8.20
CA TRP A 53 -17.08 14.40 7.67
C TRP A 53 -17.10 14.30 6.14
N LEU A 54 -16.32 15.14 5.43
CA LEU A 54 -16.18 15.06 3.98
C LEU A 54 -15.65 13.69 3.53
N GLY A 55 -14.66 13.15 4.25
CA GLY A 55 -14.12 11.82 3.98
C GLY A 55 -15.13 10.70 4.23
N THR A 56 -15.90 10.78 5.31
CA THR A 56 -16.91 9.76 5.65
C THR A 56 -18.07 9.74 4.66
N ASN A 57 -18.43 10.90 4.10
CA ASN A 57 -19.47 11.03 3.09
C ASN A 57 -18.94 10.89 1.65
N HIS A 58 -17.64 10.55 1.47
CA HIS A 58 -17.01 10.35 0.16
C HIS A 58 -17.23 11.52 -0.81
N VAL A 59 -17.12 12.78 -0.32
CA VAL A 59 -17.45 13.98 -1.09
C VAL A 59 -16.38 14.31 -2.12
N ALA A 60 -16.45 13.64 -3.28
CA ALA A 60 -15.45 13.74 -4.34
C ALA A 60 -15.30 15.15 -4.91
N SER A 61 -16.38 15.93 -4.98
CA SER A 61 -16.37 17.31 -5.48
C SER A 61 -15.48 18.25 -4.67
N GLN A 62 -15.16 17.90 -3.40
CA GLN A 62 -14.34 18.72 -2.52
C GLN A 62 -12.92 18.18 -2.33
N ILE A 63 -12.48 17.22 -3.13
CA ILE A 63 -11.17 16.57 -2.98
C ILE A 63 -10.00 17.58 -3.05
N ASN A 64 -10.09 18.60 -3.89
CA ASN A 64 -9.04 19.63 -3.98
C ASN A 64 -8.92 20.43 -2.66
N ALA A 65 -10.05 20.77 -2.04
CA ALA A 65 -10.06 21.48 -0.75
C ALA A 65 -9.51 20.60 0.39
N VAL A 66 -9.80 19.30 0.34
CA VAL A 66 -9.26 18.30 1.29
C VAL A 66 -7.75 18.14 1.09
N SER A 67 -7.29 17.91 -0.13
CA SER A 67 -5.87 17.70 -0.45
C SER A 67 -5.00 18.89 -0.06
N ALA A 68 -5.51 20.12 -0.23
CA ALA A 68 -4.80 21.34 0.18
C ALA A 68 -4.51 21.40 1.70
N GLN A 69 -5.21 20.63 2.53
CA GLN A 69 -4.99 20.60 3.97
C GLN A 69 -3.95 19.55 4.42
N MET A 70 -3.45 18.70 3.52
CA MET A 70 -2.45 17.68 3.88
C MET A 70 -1.10 18.28 4.31
N GLY A 71 -0.78 19.50 3.84
CA GLY A 71 0.39 20.27 4.25
C GLY A 71 0.13 21.27 5.37
N ALA A 72 -0.99 21.16 6.09
CA ALA A 72 -1.29 22.07 7.20
C ALA A 72 -0.22 21.98 8.31
N THR A 73 0.08 23.14 8.92
CA THR A 73 1.04 23.21 10.05
C THR A 73 0.51 22.47 11.28
N ASP A 74 -0.82 22.42 11.42
CA ASP A 74 -1.46 21.69 12.49
C ASP A 74 -1.57 20.21 12.11
N GLU A 75 -1.00 19.33 12.94
CA GLU A 75 -0.92 17.90 12.68
C GLU A 75 -2.31 17.22 12.66
N GLU A 76 -3.25 17.66 13.53
CA GLU A 76 -4.61 17.10 13.53
C GLU A 76 -5.30 17.34 12.19
N VAL A 77 -5.13 18.54 11.63
CA VAL A 77 -5.69 18.91 10.32
C VAL A 77 -5.04 18.12 9.20
N ALA A 78 -3.71 18.05 9.17
CA ALA A 78 -2.97 17.32 8.13
C ALA A 78 -3.36 15.82 8.12
N LEU A 79 -3.37 15.18 9.28
CA LEU A 79 -3.76 13.77 9.41
C LEU A 79 -5.23 13.53 9.08
N ALA A 80 -6.12 14.46 9.43
CA ALA A 80 -7.54 14.36 9.04
C ALA A 80 -7.72 14.47 7.53
N ALA A 81 -6.96 15.36 6.85
CA ALA A 81 -6.98 15.51 5.40
C ALA A 81 -6.49 14.24 4.69
N ILE A 82 -5.39 13.65 5.15
CA ILE A 82 -4.83 12.40 4.61
C ILE A 82 -5.86 11.26 4.73
N ARG A 83 -6.49 11.10 5.90
CA ARG A 83 -7.54 10.09 6.11
C ARG A 83 -8.76 10.34 5.23
N ALA A 84 -9.19 11.60 5.12
CA ALA A 84 -10.33 11.97 4.28
C ALA A 84 -10.09 11.66 2.81
N ALA A 85 -8.92 12.03 2.27
CA ALA A 85 -8.55 11.74 0.89
C ALA A 85 -8.51 10.23 0.61
N GLY A 86 -7.97 9.42 1.53
CA GLY A 86 -7.97 7.97 1.41
C GLY A 86 -9.39 7.36 1.32
N LYS A 87 -10.36 7.94 2.03
CA LYS A 87 -11.76 7.51 1.98
C LYS A 87 -12.49 8.02 0.73
N ILE A 88 -12.24 9.27 0.32
CA ILE A 88 -12.86 9.87 -0.87
C ILE A 88 -12.41 9.13 -2.13
N GLY A 89 -11.12 8.86 -2.26
CA GLY A 89 -10.58 8.19 -3.43
C GLY A 89 -10.43 9.09 -4.65
N GLY A 90 -10.21 8.47 -5.82
CA GLY A 90 -10.02 9.16 -7.09
C GLY A 90 -8.57 9.62 -7.34
N ASP A 91 -8.29 10.07 -8.58
CA ASP A 91 -6.93 10.34 -9.03
C ASP A 91 -6.25 11.48 -8.25
N VAL A 92 -6.97 12.55 -7.97
CA VAL A 92 -6.44 13.71 -7.21
C VAL A 92 -6.05 13.29 -5.78
N ALA A 93 -6.88 12.45 -5.12
CA ALA A 93 -6.57 11.92 -3.82
C ALA A 93 -5.32 11.03 -3.86
N LEU A 94 -5.24 10.15 -4.87
CA LEU A 94 -4.10 9.24 -5.07
C LEU A 94 -2.80 10.04 -5.25
N GLU A 95 -2.77 11.00 -6.17
CA GLU A 95 -1.59 11.83 -6.42
C GLU A 95 -1.15 12.58 -5.16
N SER A 96 -2.12 13.17 -4.44
CA SER A 96 -1.85 13.90 -3.21
C SER A 96 -1.29 13.00 -2.10
N LEU A 97 -1.81 11.78 -1.94
CA LEU A 97 -1.33 10.80 -0.98
C LEU A 97 0.06 10.27 -1.33
N ILE A 98 0.32 9.99 -2.61
CA ILE A 98 1.65 9.58 -3.10
C ILE A 98 2.69 10.67 -2.81
N ALA A 99 2.34 11.95 -3.00
CA ALA A 99 3.23 13.07 -2.68
C ALA A 99 3.59 13.16 -1.18
N GLN A 100 2.78 12.61 -0.28
CA GLN A 100 3.06 12.57 1.16
C GLN A 100 3.99 11.42 1.58
N LEU A 101 4.25 10.43 0.72
CA LEU A 101 5.03 9.23 1.09
C LEU A 101 6.48 9.53 1.52
N GLY A 102 7.10 10.60 0.99
CA GLY A 102 8.45 11.03 1.39
C GLY A 102 8.49 12.04 2.53
N GLY A 103 7.33 12.48 3.03
CA GLY A 103 7.22 13.57 3.99
C GLY A 103 7.03 13.12 5.45
N VAL A 104 6.82 14.09 6.32
CA VAL A 104 6.64 13.88 7.78
C VAL A 104 5.40 13.03 8.11
N HIS A 105 4.41 13.00 7.24
CA HIS A 105 3.19 12.21 7.41
C HIS A 105 3.18 10.92 6.57
N SER A 106 4.36 10.42 6.17
CA SER A 106 4.53 9.23 5.33
C SER A 106 3.75 8.01 5.84
N ALA A 107 3.83 7.72 7.13
CA ALA A 107 3.12 6.58 7.73
C ALA A 107 1.58 6.71 7.62
N ALA A 108 1.04 7.92 7.75
CA ALA A 108 -0.39 8.17 7.59
C ALA A 108 -0.83 8.02 6.12
N ALA A 109 -0.01 8.52 5.18
CA ALA A 109 -0.25 8.39 3.75
C ALA A 109 -0.17 6.92 3.31
N GLU A 110 0.83 6.17 3.76
CA GLU A 110 0.94 4.72 3.53
C GLU A 110 -0.32 3.99 4.01
N LYS A 111 -0.75 4.25 5.25
CA LYS A 111 -1.99 3.66 5.79
C LYS A 111 -3.23 4.01 4.96
N ALA A 112 -3.33 5.26 4.50
CA ALA A 112 -4.44 5.69 3.65
C ALA A 112 -4.41 4.99 2.28
N LEU A 113 -3.23 4.81 1.68
CA LEU A 113 -3.05 4.11 0.40
C LEU A 113 -3.30 2.61 0.51
N LEU A 114 -2.95 1.98 1.63
CA LEU A 114 -3.28 0.57 1.89
C LEU A 114 -4.80 0.33 1.96
N ALA A 115 -5.54 1.28 2.53
CA ALA A 115 -7.00 1.24 2.65
C ALA A 115 -7.74 1.94 1.50
N PHE A 116 -7.01 2.44 0.48
CA PHE A 116 -7.55 3.25 -0.60
C PHE A 116 -8.60 2.50 -1.41
N ASN A 117 -9.77 3.11 -1.58
CA ASN A 117 -10.83 2.57 -2.41
C ASN A 117 -10.55 2.87 -3.88
N GLY A 118 -9.92 1.94 -4.58
CA GLY A 118 -9.57 2.06 -5.98
C GLY A 118 -8.17 1.56 -6.32
N LYS A 119 -7.79 1.72 -7.57
CA LYS A 119 -6.46 1.33 -8.05
C LYS A 119 -5.42 2.35 -7.62
N VAL A 120 -4.32 1.88 -7.06
CA VAL A 120 -3.18 2.71 -6.66
C VAL A 120 -1.95 2.49 -7.57
N ASN A 121 -2.06 1.59 -8.53
CA ASN A 121 -0.97 1.02 -9.30
C ASN A 121 -0.08 2.07 -9.96
N VAL A 122 -0.66 3.01 -10.71
CA VAL A 122 0.11 4.04 -11.43
C VAL A 122 0.91 4.92 -10.45
N GLY A 123 0.27 5.35 -9.37
CA GLY A 123 0.93 6.17 -8.35
C GLY A 123 2.04 5.43 -7.64
N VAL A 124 1.80 4.18 -7.21
CA VAL A 124 2.81 3.37 -6.52
C VAL A 124 3.96 2.99 -7.45
N GLN A 125 3.70 2.64 -8.70
CA GLN A 125 4.77 2.36 -9.67
C GLN A 125 5.66 3.58 -9.91
N LYS A 126 5.10 4.79 -9.95
CA LYS A 126 5.86 6.03 -10.02
C LYS A 126 6.67 6.27 -8.74
N ALA A 127 6.09 5.98 -7.58
CA ALA A 127 6.75 6.09 -6.29
C ALA A 127 7.97 5.15 -6.15
N LEU A 128 7.93 3.96 -6.76
CA LEU A 128 9.05 3.03 -6.82
C LEU A 128 10.26 3.56 -7.60
N GLU A 129 10.06 4.56 -8.47
CA GLU A 129 11.13 5.25 -9.22
C GLU A 129 11.66 6.50 -8.49
N GLY A 130 11.09 6.86 -7.36
CA GLY A 130 11.45 8.02 -6.55
C GLY A 130 12.73 7.83 -5.73
N ASP A 131 12.91 8.70 -4.75
CA ASP A 131 13.99 8.55 -3.78
C ASP A 131 13.69 7.49 -2.71
N LYS A 132 14.69 7.16 -1.88
CA LYS A 132 14.58 6.17 -0.80
C LYS A 132 13.36 6.34 0.10
N ASN A 133 13.06 7.59 0.49
CA ASN A 133 11.99 7.86 1.46
C ASN A 133 10.61 7.55 0.87
N VAL A 134 10.49 7.64 -0.46
CA VAL A 134 9.27 7.30 -1.22
C VAL A 134 9.25 5.82 -1.61
N GLN A 135 10.42 5.27 -2.01
CA GLN A 135 10.54 3.85 -2.42
C GLN A 135 10.16 2.88 -1.29
N LEU A 136 10.62 3.14 -0.07
CA LEU A 136 10.38 2.23 1.06
C LEU A 136 8.88 2.02 1.36
N PRO A 137 8.05 3.06 1.54
CA PRO A 137 6.61 2.87 1.70
C PRO A 137 5.95 2.31 0.41
N ALA A 138 6.42 2.69 -0.79
CA ALA A 138 5.89 2.17 -2.04
C ALA A 138 6.09 0.65 -2.17
N LEU A 139 7.25 0.12 -1.77
CA LEU A 139 7.53 -1.32 -1.73
C LEU A 139 6.57 -2.06 -0.78
N ARG A 140 6.31 -1.49 0.41
CA ARG A 140 5.36 -2.07 1.35
C ARG A 140 3.93 -2.08 0.82
N ILE A 141 3.51 -0.98 0.17
CA ILE A 141 2.19 -0.88 -0.44
C ILE A 141 2.06 -1.89 -1.59
N ALA A 142 3.05 -1.95 -2.49
CA ALA A 142 3.05 -2.88 -3.62
C ALA A 142 2.89 -4.33 -3.15
N SER A 143 3.67 -4.72 -2.13
CA SER A 143 3.60 -6.07 -1.55
C SER A 143 2.27 -6.34 -0.86
N ALA A 144 1.78 -5.42 -0.01
CA ALA A 144 0.57 -5.63 0.78
C ALA A 144 -0.71 -5.62 -0.07
N ARG A 145 -0.69 -4.95 -1.22
CA ARG A 145 -1.81 -4.90 -2.17
C ARG A 145 -1.69 -5.90 -3.33
N SER A 146 -0.70 -6.78 -3.28
CA SER A 146 -0.44 -7.82 -4.31
C SER A 146 -0.39 -7.20 -5.72
N MET A 147 0.48 -6.21 -5.89
CA MET A 147 0.61 -5.47 -7.15
C MET A 147 1.57 -6.17 -8.11
N GLU A 148 1.11 -7.24 -8.74
CA GLU A 148 1.89 -8.12 -9.63
C GLU A 148 2.53 -7.36 -10.80
N GLU A 149 1.88 -6.34 -11.33
CA GLU A 149 2.40 -5.47 -12.38
C GLU A 149 3.60 -4.61 -11.93
N SER A 150 3.89 -4.55 -10.63
CA SER A 150 5.07 -3.86 -10.08
C SER A 150 6.29 -4.78 -9.94
N ALA A 151 6.17 -6.07 -10.25
CA ALA A 151 7.22 -7.06 -10.04
C ALA A 151 8.55 -6.63 -10.68
N ASP A 152 8.57 -6.19 -11.94
CA ASP A 152 9.80 -5.80 -12.63
C ASP A 152 10.51 -4.63 -11.94
N LYS A 153 9.76 -3.64 -11.44
CA LYS A 153 10.33 -2.52 -10.69
C LYS A 153 10.90 -2.96 -9.34
N VAL A 154 10.20 -3.87 -8.65
CA VAL A 154 10.69 -4.45 -7.39
C VAL A 154 11.95 -5.27 -7.63
N PHE A 155 12.00 -6.08 -8.68
CA PHE A 155 13.22 -6.82 -9.07
C PHE A 155 14.39 -5.88 -9.40
N ALA A 156 14.14 -4.75 -10.07
CA ALA A 156 15.19 -3.77 -10.36
C ALA A 156 15.78 -3.17 -9.08
N LEU A 157 14.96 -2.94 -8.05
CA LEU A 157 15.38 -2.38 -6.76
C LEU A 157 16.22 -3.35 -5.91
N LEU A 158 16.27 -4.66 -6.23
CA LEU A 158 17.17 -5.61 -5.57
C LEU A 158 18.64 -5.22 -5.76
N ALA A 159 18.97 -4.54 -6.86
CA ALA A 159 20.31 -4.05 -7.18
C ALA A 159 20.57 -2.62 -6.67
N SER A 160 19.67 -2.05 -5.85
CA SER A 160 19.86 -0.72 -5.29
C SER A 160 21.17 -0.61 -4.52
N LEU A 161 21.87 0.52 -4.69
CA LEU A 161 23.07 0.83 -3.90
C LEU A 161 22.74 1.14 -2.44
N ASP A 162 21.51 1.55 -2.14
CA ASP A 162 21.02 1.68 -0.77
C ASP A 162 20.60 0.31 -0.24
N ALA A 163 21.32 -0.17 0.77
CA ALA A 163 21.09 -1.48 1.36
C ALA A 163 19.67 -1.63 1.95
N THR A 164 19.11 -0.56 2.51
CA THR A 164 17.75 -0.58 3.09
C THR A 164 16.69 -0.76 2.01
N VAL A 165 16.86 -0.08 0.86
CA VAL A 165 15.96 -0.24 -0.30
C VAL A 165 16.08 -1.64 -0.89
N SER A 166 17.32 -2.13 -1.08
CA SER A 166 17.54 -3.49 -1.58
C SER A 166 16.90 -4.54 -0.67
N GLU A 167 17.09 -4.45 0.64
CA GLU A 167 16.48 -5.37 1.61
C GLU A 167 14.95 -5.29 1.58
N ALA A 168 14.37 -4.09 1.57
CA ALA A 168 12.93 -3.88 1.47
C ALA A 168 12.36 -4.46 0.16
N ALA A 169 13.10 -4.36 -0.95
CA ALA A 169 12.71 -4.95 -2.22
C ALA A 169 12.68 -6.50 -2.15
N TYR A 170 13.67 -7.14 -1.52
CA TYR A 170 13.63 -8.59 -1.28
C TYR A 170 12.40 -9.00 -0.46
N GLN A 171 12.06 -8.23 0.58
CA GLN A 171 10.88 -8.52 1.40
C GLN A 171 9.56 -8.31 0.64
N ALA A 172 9.54 -7.36 -0.30
CA ALA A 172 8.36 -7.04 -1.10
C ALA A 172 8.05 -8.09 -2.17
N LEU A 173 9.04 -8.86 -2.64
CA LEU A 173 8.87 -9.86 -3.70
C LEU A 173 7.67 -10.78 -3.48
N ALA A 174 7.51 -11.28 -2.25
CA ALA A 174 6.46 -12.25 -1.93
C ALA A 174 5.02 -11.75 -2.21
N GLY A 175 4.82 -10.43 -2.25
CA GLY A 175 3.51 -9.84 -2.54
C GLY A 175 3.31 -9.43 -4.00
N VAL A 176 4.34 -9.50 -4.85
CA VAL A 176 4.24 -9.02 -6.24
C VAL A 176 4.55 -10.06 -7.31
N VAL A 177 5.06 -11.23 -6.92
CA VAL A 177 5.47 -12.27 -7.87
C VAL A 177 4.33 -13.18 -8.29
N GLU A 178 4.41 -13.65 -9.53
CA GLU A 178 3.53 -14.64 -10.14
C GLU A 178 4.29 -15.92 -10.50
N PRO A 179 3.60 -17.02 -10.92
CA PRO A 179 4.25 -18.25 -11.36
C PRO A 179 5.29 -18.05 -12.46
N LYS A 180 5.11 -17.10 -13.35
CA LYS A 180 6.07 -16.75 -14.42
C LYS A 180 7.42 -16.30 -13.90
N ASP A 181 7.49 -15.75 -12.68
CA ASP A 181 8.69 -15.22 -12.06
C ASP A 181 9.54 -16.30 -11.38
N PHE A 182 9.06 -17.55 -11.32
CA PHE A 182 9.69 -18.61 -10.55
C PHE A 182 11.15 -18.89 -10.97
N ASN A 183 11.42 -18.90 -12.27
CA ASN A 183 12.79 -19.10 -12.77
C ASN A 183 13.73 -17.96 -12.33
N ARG A 184 13.26 -16.72 -12.37
CA ARG A 184 14.02 -15.55 -11.92
C ARG A 184 14.31 -15.58 -10.42
N LEU A 185 13.34 -16.06 -9.63
CA LEU A 185 13.53 -16.29 -8.19
C LEU A 185 14.53 -17.42 -7.93
N SER A 186 14.52 -18.48 -8.74
CA SER A 186 15.49 -19.58 -8.68
C SER A 186 16.92 -19.08 -8.92
N GLU A 187 17.14 -18.25 -9.92
CA GLU A 187 18.44 -17.65 -10.18
C GLU A 187 18.96 -16.76 -9.04
N LEU A 188 18.02 -16.05 -8.35
CA LEU A 188 18.34 -15.26 -7.15
C LEU A 188 18.68 -16.15 -5.96
N LEU A 189 17.97 -17.27 -5.79
CA LEU A 189 18.21 -18.23 -4.72
C LEU A 189 19.64 -18.82 -4.80
N GLU A 190 20.10 -19.15 -6.02
CA GLU A 190 21.44 -19.67 -6.26
C GLU A 190 22.56 -18.67 -5.91
N LYS A 191 22.28 -17.36 -5.94
CA LYS A 191 23.22 -16.32 -5.50
C LYS A 191 23.42 -16.26 -3.99
N GLY A 192 22.58 -16.94 -3.21
CA GLY A 192 22.72 -17.10 -1.76
C GLY A 192 22.46 -15.84 -0.93
N LYS A 193 21.94 -14.75 -1.53
CA LYS A 193 21.58 -13.53 -0.82
C LYS A 193 20.11 -13.59 -0.42
N GLN A 194 19.77 -13.14 0.81
CA GLN A 194 18.39 -13.04 1.30
C GLN A 194 17.55 -14.32 1.06
N VAL A 195 18.16 -15.48 1.27
CA VAL A 195 17.60 -16.81 0.97
C VAL A 195 16.18 -16.97 1.48
N SER A 196 15.91 -16.62 2.74
CA SER A 196 14.58 -16.74 3.34
C SER A 196 13.52 -15.89 2.65
N ALA A 197 13.87 -14.65 2.24
CA ALA A 197 12.94 -13.78 1.52
C ALA A 197 12.61 -14.34 0.12
N ILE A 198 13.63 -14.86 -0.58
CA ILE A 198 13.45 -15.48 -1.90
C ILE A 198 12.61 -16.75 -1.79
N GLN A 199 12.88 -17.64 -0.82
CA GLN A 199 12.06 -18.84 -0.59
C GLN A 199 10.61 -18.47 -0.27
N LYS A 200 10.37 -17.39 0.50
CA LYS A 200 9.02 -16.88 0.76
C LYS A 200 8.35 -16.43 -0.55
N ALA A 201 9.08 -15.69 -1.40
CA ALA A 201 8.58 -15.24 -2.70
C ALA A 201 8.27 -16.44 -3.63
N MET A 202 9.16 -17.44 -3.70
CA MET A 202 8.93 -18.67 -4.47
C MET A 202 7.67 -19.40 -4.02
N LYS A 203 7.46 -19.51 -2.71
CA LYS A 203 6.25 -20.08 -2.15
C LYS A 203 5.00 -19.31 -2.55
N SER A 204 5.03 -17.97 -2.49
CA SER A 204 3.92 -17.13 -2.92
C SER A 204 3.64 -17.29 -4.41
N ALA A 205 4.65 -17.27 -5.25
CA ALA A 205 4.53 -17.44 -6.70
C ALA A 205 3.85 -18.76 -7.09
N LEU A 206 4.03 -19.83 -6.29
CA LEU A 206 3.45 -21.14 -6.55
C LEU A 206 2.02 -21.31 -6.03
N LEU A 207 1.56 -20.45 -5.10
CA LEU A 207 0.23 -20.61 -4.47
C LEU A 207 -0.94 -20.75 -5.47
N PRO A 208 -0.97 -20.07 -6.63
CA PRO A 208 -2.08 -20.20 -7.58
C PRO A 208 -2.08 -21.52 -8.34
N LEU A 209 -0.99 -22.31 -8.28
CA LEU A 209 -0.84 -23.57 -9.04
C LEU A 209 -1.31 -24.78 -8.27
N SER A 210 -1.76 -25.83 -8.99
CA SER A 210 -1.97 -27.15 -8.39
C SER A 210 -0.66 -27.73 -7.85
N LYS A 211 -0.74 -28.67 -6.91
CA LYS A 211 0.45 -29.32 -6.31
C LYS A 211 1.34 -29.99 -7.35
N GLU A 212 0.76 -30.58 -8.37
CA GLU A 212 1.45 -31.22 -9.49
C GLU A 212 2.19 -30.16 -10.32
N ALA A 213 1.53 -29.03 -10.64
CA ALA A 213 2.14 -27.92 -11.37
C ALA A 213 3.24 -27.24 -10.57
N GLN A 214 3.10 -27.14 -9.23
CA GLN A 214 4.17 -26.66 -8.35
C GLN A 214 5.43 -27.53 -8.45
N LEU A 215 5.28 -28.85 -8.43
CA LEU A 215 6.40 -29.79 -8.59
C LEU A 215 7.06 -29.66 -9.96
N VAL A 216 6.27 -29.56 -11.02
CA VAL A 216 6.78 -29.36 -12.40
C VAL A 216 7.60 -28.07 -12.50
N ALA A 217 7.22 -27.02 -11.78
CA ALA A 217 7.98 -25.78 -11.74
C ALA A 217 9.28 -25.89 -10.91
N ILE A 218 9.27 -26.62 -9.79
CA ILE A 218 10.42 -26.71 -8.87
C ILE A 218 11.50 -27.68 -9.41
N GLN A 219 11.11 -28.85 -9.89
CA GLN A 219 12.05 -29.95 -10.23
C GLN A 219 13.17 -29.55 -11.21
N PRO A 220 12.91 -28.86 -12.34
CA PRO A 220 13.96 -28.49 -13.28
C PRO A 220 14.99 -27.52 -12.67
N CYS A 221 14.55 -26.61 -11.80
CA CYS A 221 15.41 -25.66 -11.11
C CYS A 221 16.28 -26.38 -10.08
N MET A 222 15.66 -27.21 -9.23
CA MET A 222 16.35 -27.97 -8.19
C MET A 222 17.38 -28.95 -8.76
N THR A 223 17.05 -29.63 -9.87
CA THR A 223 17.98 -30.60 -10.53
C THR A 223 19.23 -29.91 -11.08
N LYS A 224 19.13 -28.66 -11.50
CA LYS A 224 20.24 -27.87 -12.03
C LYS A 224 21.00 -27.10 -10.94
N ALA A 225 20.46 -27.02 -9.74
CA ALA A 225 20.99 -26.23 -8.65
C ALA A 225 22.33 -26.77 -8.15
N ALA A 226 23.27 -25.87 -7.87
CA ALA A 226 24.51 -26.22 -7.17
C ALA A 226 24.26 -26.71 -5.74
N ASN A 227 23.17 -26.20 -5.11
CA ASN A 227 22.73 -26.62 -3.78
C ASN A 227 21.22 -26.91 -3.76
N PRO A 228 20.79 -28.13 -4.09
CA PRO A 228 19.37 -28.52 -4.12
C PRO A 228 18.62 -28.33 -2.77
N SER A 229 19.35 -28.36 -1.65
CA SER A 229 18.73 -28.21 -0.31
C SER A 229 18.08 -26.85 -0.10
N LEU A 230 18.47 -25.83 -0.85
CA LEU A 230 17.83 -24.51 -0.83
C LEU A 230 16.35 -24.55 -1.24
N TYR A 231 15.95 -25.57 -2.01
CA TYR A 231 14.55 -25.74 -2.48
C TYR A 231 13.69 -26.55 -1.51
N TYR A 232 14.25 -27.23 -0.50
CA TYR A 232 13.49 -28.08 0.41
C TYR A 232 12.39 -27.34 1.17
N PRO A 233 12.60 -26.09 1.66
CA PRO A 233 11.51 -25.33 2.29
C PRO A 233 10.37 -25.00 1.33
N VAL A 234 10.65 -24.87 0.02
CA VAL A 234 9.65 -24.63 -1.03
C VAL A 234 8.89 -25.92 -1.34
N LEU A 235 9.61 -27.05 -1.49
CA LEU A 235 9.02 -28.38 -1.65
C LEU A 235 8.14 -28.78 -0.47
N ALA A 236 8.56 -28.47 0.75
CA ALA A 236 7.78 -28.78 1.97
C ALA A 236 6.39 -28.12 1.94
N GLN A 237 6.23 -26.96 1.30
CA GLN A 237 4.93 -26.33 1.13
C GLN A 237 4.01 -27.11 0.19
N VAL A 238 4.56 -27.76 -0.83
CA VAL A 238 3.77 -28.61 -1.75
C VAL A 238 3.10 -29.74 -0.98
N GLY A 239 3.86 -30.39 -0.08
CA GLY A 239 3.38 -31.30 0.96
C GLY A 239 2.71 -32.58 0.45
N ASN A 240 2.85 -32.93 -0.84
CA ASN A 240 2.40 -34.20 -1.36
C ASN A 240 3.47 -35.30 -1.21
N THR A 241 3.09 -36.56 -1.44
CA THR A 241 3.97 -37.73 -1.28
C THR A 241 5.24 -37.61 -2.12
N GLN A 242 5.12 -37.07 -3.33
CA GLN A 242 6.25 -36.92 -4.27
C GLN A 242 7.24 -35.85 -3.78
N ALA A 243 6.75 -34.69 -3.29
CA ALA A 243 7.60 -33.67 -2.69
C ALA A 243 8.37 -34.19 -1.47
N ILE A 244 7.69 -34.97 -0.61
CA ILE A 244 8.33 -35.57 0.56
C ILE A 244 9.40 -36.61 0.13
N ALA A 245 9.15 -37.38 -0.91
CA ALA A 245 10.12 -38.34 -1.42
C ALA A 245 11.38 -37.66 -1.98
N GLU A 246 11.21 -36.51 -2.70
CA GLU A 246 12.35 -35.75 -3.20
C GLU A 246 13.19 -35.15 -2.06
N ILE A 247 12.57 -34.65 -1.01
CA ILE A 247 13.30 -34.15 0.15
C ILE A 247 14.10 -35.28 0.82
N ARG A 248 13.52 -36.47 0.99
CA ARG A 248 14.18 -37.63 1.63
C ARG A 248 15.41 -38.06 0.87
N LYS A 249 15.39 -38.14 -0.49
CA LYS A 249 16.55 -38.48 -1.31
C LYS A 249 17.77 -37.57 -1.07
N GLY A 250 17.54 -36.34 -0.64
CA GLY A 250 18.62 -35.41 -0.37
C GLY A 250 19.28 -35.58 0.99
N TYR A 251 18.72 -36.46 1.87
CA TYR A 251 19.31 -36.81 3.16
C TYR A 251 19.96 -38.20 3.20
N GLU A 252 19.82 -38.97 2.11
CA GLU A 252 20.50 -40.27 1.89
C GLU A 252 21.85 -40.06 1.18
#